data_97398d930cb6ef826d39f28d322dd787
#
_entry.id   97398d930cb6ef826d39f28d322dd787
#
_cell.length_a   1.000
_cell.length_b   1.000
_cell.length_c   1.000
_cell.angle_alpha   90.00
_cell.angle_beta   90.00
_cell.angle_gamma   90.00
#
_symmetry.space_group_name_H-M   'P 1'
#
loop_
_entity.id
_entity.type
_entity.pdbx_description
1 polymer ?
#
loop_
_entity_poly.entity_id
_entity_poly.type
_entity_poly.pdbx_seq_one_letter_code
_entity_poly.pdbx_strand_id
1 'polypeptide(L)'
;DGIRDDLVTGVQTCALPIYVNIAVANGREVFRSGVWSEMHPRERKKVMLRWADLVEQHQDEFALLDTLDMGKSISEMVNIDVPDAIDCIRWTAESIDKIYGEIAPTGHDTLAMIHHQPVGVVGAITPWNYPLLMVSWKIAPALAAGNSVVLKPSEKSPLSALRLAELAVEAGMPAGVLNVLPGFGHTAGKALALHMDVNVLAFTGSTRVAGMLMGYAGESNMKR
;
A
#
# COMPACT_ATOMS: atom_id res chain seq x y z
N ASP A 1 6.62 -23.21 13.17
CA ASP A 1 7.17 -22.98 11.82
C ASP A 1 6.11 -22.71 10.72
N GLY A 2 4.79 -22.94 11.00
CA GLY A 2 3.71 -22.72 10.04
C GLY A 2 3.20 -21.29 9.88
N ILE A 3 3.69 -20.33 10.66
CA ILE A 3 3.16 -18.95 10.68
C ILE A 3 3.72 -18.06 9.56
N ARG A 4 4.87 -18.42 8.98
CA ARG A 4 5.52 -17.58 7.94
C ARG A 4 4.86 -17.70 6.57
N ASP A 5 4.34 -18.87 6.22
CA ASP A 5 3.72 -19.11 4.90
C ASP A 5 2.28 -18.57 4.82
N ASP A 6 1.58 -18.48 5.95
CA ASP A 6 0.20 -17.98 6.00
C ASP A 6 0.05 -16.45 5.82
N LEU A 7 1.13 -15.69 5.94
CA LEU A 7 1.10 -14.22 5.79
C LEU A 7 1.05 -13.76 4.34
N VAL A 8 1.42 -14.63 3.40
CA VAL A 8 1.47 -14.29 1.96
C VAL A 8 0.33 -14.96 1.17
N THR A 9 -0.17 -16.10 1.63
CA THR A 9 -1.13 -16.93 0.87
C THR A 9 -2.39 -17.32 1.64
N GLY A 10 -2.49 -16.97 2.91
CA GLY A 10 -3.63 -17.34 3.74
C GLY A 10 -4.85 -16.46 3.50
N VAL A 11 -5.92 -17.02 2.96
CA VAL A 11 -7.27 -16.42 2.97
C VAL A 11 -7.75 -16.36 4.43
N GLN A 12 -7.21 -15.47 5.22
CA GLN A 12 -7.76 -15.15 6.53
C GLN A 12 -8.72 -13.96 6.35
N THR A 13 -9.99 -14.26 6.25
CA THR A 13 -11.08 -13.27 6.14
C THR A 13 -11.23 -12.38 7.38
N CYS A 14 -10.45 -12.60 8.44
CA CYS A 14 -10.52 -11.88 9.71
C CYS A 14 -9.14 -11.75 10.38
N ALA A 15 -8.29 -10.84 9.92
CA ALA A 15 -7.05 -10.54 10.63
C ALA A 15 -7.35 -9.99 12.04
N LEU A 16 -6.79 -10.65 13.06
CA LEU A 16 -6.81 -10.21 14.45
C LEU A 16 -5.72 -9.14 14.70
N PRO A 17 -5.79 -8.36 15.76
CA PRO A 17 -4.76 -7.36 16.09
C PRO A 17 -3.33 -7.91 16.15
N ILE A 18 -3.15 -9.17 16.52
CA ILE A 18 -1.84 -9.83 16.55
C ILE A 18 -1.19 -9.90 15.15
N TYR A 19 -1.97 -10.16 14.10
CA TYR A 19 -1.45 -10.17 12.74
C TYR A 19 -1.09 -8.77 12.24
N VAL A 20 -1.81 -7.74 12.70
CA VAL A 20 -1.45 -6.35 12.43
C VAL A 20 -0.09 -6.02 13.03
N ASN A 21 0.16 -6.43 14.29
CA ASN A 21 1.46 -6.22 14.94
C ASN A 21 2.59 -6.94 14.19
N ILE A 22 2.37 -8.18 13.74
CA ILE A 22 3.36 -8.94 12.96
C ILE A 22 3.65 -8.23 11.63
N ALA A 23 2.63 -7.83 10.89
CA ALA A 23 2.80 -7.16 9.59
C ALA A 23 3.49 -5.79 9.72
N VAL A 24 3.14 -5.01 10.75
CA VAL A 24 3.80 -3.72 11.01
C VAL A 24 5.26 -3.93 11.44
N ALA A 25 5.54 -4.91 12.30
CA ALA A 25 6.90 -5.24 12.71
C ALA A 25 7.76 -5.68 11.50
N ASN A 26 7.22 -6.55 10.64
CA ASN A 26 7.87 -6.98 9.41
C ASN A 26 8.12 -5.79 8.46
N GLY A 27 7.10 -4.96 8.19
CA GLY A 27 7.27 -3.75 7.38
C GLY A 27 8.31 -2.78 7.95
N ARG A 28 8.38 -2.66 9.28
CA ARG A 28 9.37 -1.82 9.97
C ARG A 28 10.80 -2.38 9.84
N GLU A 29 10.96 -3.67 9.98
CA GLU A 29 12.25 -4.35 9.79
C GLU A 29 12.76 -4.19 8.37
N VAL A 30 11.91 -4.48 7.38
CA VAL A 30 12.25 -4.33 5.96
C VAL A 30 12.56 -2.87 5.60
N PHE A 31 11.82 -1.92 6.15
CA PHE A 31 12.13 -0.50 5.96
C PHE A 31 13.51 -0.12 6.51
N ARG A 32 13.84 -0.57 7.75
CA ARG A 32 15.13 -0.29 8.40
C ARG A 32 16.31 -0.99 7.72
N SER A 33 16.09 -2.11 7.06
CA SER A 33 17.14 -2.82 6.32
C SER A 33 17.64 -2.05 5.10
N GLY A 34 16.91 -1.06 4.63
CA GLY A 34 17.23 -0.29 3.43
C GLY A 34 16.96 -1.00 2.10
N VAL A 35 16.59 -2.29 2.12
CA VAL A 35 16.48 -3.10 0.90
C VAL A 35 15.49 -2.51 -0.13
N TRP A 36 14.51 -1.73 0.31
CA TRP A 36 13.58 -1.00 -0.54
C TRP A 36 13.71 0.52 -0.39
N SER A 37 13.78 1.03 0.85
CA SER A 37 13.84 2.46 1.14
C SER A 37 15.10 3.13 0.57
N GLU A 38 16.23 2.43 0.56
CA GLU A 38 17.53 2.89 0.03
C GLU A 38 17.84 2.32 -1.36
N MET A 39 16.93 1.51 -1.93
CA MET A 39 17.09 1.00 -3.28
C MET A 39 17.23 2.16 -4.27
N HIS A 40 18.20 2.05 -5.18
CA HIS A 40 18.42 3.09 -6.19
C HIS A 40 17.12 3.38 -6.96
N PRO A 41 16.71 4.66 -7.14
CA PRO A 41 15.43 5.03 -7.75
C PRO A 41 15.14 4.33 -9.08
N ARG A 42 16.14 4.15 -9.94
CA ARG A 42 16.00 3.45 -11.23
C ARG A 42 15.65 1.97 -11.05
N GLU A 43 16.21 1.31 -10.05
CA GLU A 43 15.92 -0.12 -9.80
C GLU A 43 14.53 -0.28 -9.19
N ARG A 44 14.16 0.56 -8.23
CA ARG A 44 12.79 0.59 -7.67
C ARG A 44 11.74 0.86 -8.75
N LYS A 45 12.02 1.80 -9.66
CA LYS A 45 11.18 2.08 -10.84
C LYS A 45 11.00 0.84 -11.73
N LYS A 46 12.07 0.10 -12.03
CA LYS A 46 11.99 -1.13 -12.84
C LYS A 46 11.09 -2.19 -12.21
N VAL A 47 11.21 -2.39 -10.89
CA VAL A 47 10.35 -3.34 -10.16
C VAL A 47 8.89 -2.91 -10.25
N MET A 48 8.59 -1.64 -10.03
CA MET A 48 7.22 -1.14 -10.08
C MET A 48 6.62 -1.16 -11.50
N LEU A 49 7.41 -0.87 -12.53
CA LEU A 49 6.95 -1.00 -13.92
C LEU A 49 6.66 -2.47 -14.27
N ARG A 50 7.56 -3.39 -13.88
CA ARG A 50 7.30 -4.82 -14.05
C ARG A 50 6.04 -5.27 -13.30
N TRP A 51 5.79 -4.71 -12.12
CA TRP A 51 4.56 -4.99 -11.39
C TRP A 51 3.32 -4.52 -12.17
N ALA A 52 3.33 -3.31 -12.74
CA ALA A 52 2.24 -2.84 -13.61
C ALA A 52 2.03 -3.74 -14.82
N ASP A 53 3.12 -4.20 -15.46
CA ASP A 53 3.05 -5.10 -16.61
C ASP A 53 2.47 -6.47 -16.24
N LEU A 54 2.79 -7.00 -15.06
CA LEU A 54 2.19 -8.25 -14.56
C LEU A 54 0.69 -8.07 -14.25
N VAL A 55 0.28 -6.94 -13.66
CA VAL A 55 -1.14 -6.65 -13.44
C VAL A 55 -1.88 -6.55 -14.78
N GLU A 56 -1.30 -5.92 -15.79
CA GLU A 56 -1.88 -5.83 -17.13
C GLU A 56 -2.01 -7.22 -17.81
N GLN A 57 -1.03 -8.09 -17.65
CA GLN A 57 -1.10 -9.48 -18.16
C GLN A 57 -2.23 -10.28 -17.49
N HIS A 58 -2.62 -9.93 -16.29
CA HIS A 58 -3.68 -10.57 -15.50
C HIS A 58 -4.96 -9.73 -15.41
N GLN A 59 -5.17 -8.77 -16.31
CA GLN A 59 -6.30 -7.82 -16.22
C GLN A 59 -7.67 -8.50 -16.15
N ASP A 60 -7.88 -9.58 -16.91
CA ASP A 60 -9.15 -10.32 -16.93
C ASP A 60 -9.40 -11.03 -15.59
N GLU A 61 -8.33 -11.56 -14.96
CA GLU A 61 -8.39 -12.16 -13.64
C GLU A 61 -8.81 -11.10 -12.60
N PHE A 62 -8.19 -9.92 -12.58
CA PHE A 62 -8.55 -8.83 -11.67
C PHE A 62 -9.99 -8.34 -11.87
N ALA A 63 -10.41 -8.19 -13.12
CA ALA A 63 -11.79 -7.80 -13.42
C ALA A 63 -12.79 -8.83 -12.89
N LEU A 64 -12.49 -10.12 -13.04
CA LEU A 64 -13.33 -11.19 -12.51
C LEU A 64 -13.35 -11.20 -10.97
N LEU A 65 -12.20 -11.08 -10.31
CA LEU A 65 -12.09 -11.07 -8.85
C LEU A 65 -12.94 -9.96 -8.24
N ASP A 66 -12.82 -8.72 -8.70
CA ASP A 66 -13.59 -7.59 -8.18
C ASP A 66 -15.09 -7.70 -8.53
N THR A 67 -15.43 -8.22 -9.71
CA THR A 67 -16.83 -8.50 -10.07
C THR A 67 -17.47 -9.52 -9.12
N LEU A 68 -16.75 -10.59 -8.78
CA LEU A 68 -17.22 -11.64 -7.86
C LEU A 68 -17.32 -11.13 -6.41
N ASP A 69 -16.34 -10.36 -5.96
CA ASP A 69 -16.28 -9.86 -4.58
C ASP A 69 -17.36 -8.81 -4.28
N MET A 70 -17.57 -7.85 -5.20
CA MET A 70 -18.40 -6.70 -4.87
C MET A 70 -19.60 -6.48 -5.81
N GLY A 71 -19.74 -7.32 -6.85
CA GLY A 71 -20.91 -7.32 -7.75
C GLY A 71 -20.93 -6.19 -8.79
N LYS A 72 -19.79 -5.55 -9.08
CA LYS A 72 -19.69 -4.55 -10.14
C LYS A 72 -19.72 -5.21 -11.52
N SER A 73 -20.24 -4.49 -12.52
CA SER A 73 -20.28 -4.97 -13.89
C SER A 73 -18.88 -5.33 -14.41
N ILE A 74 -18.74 -6.52 -14.98
CA ILE A 74 -17.49 -6.97 -15.60
C ILE A 74 -17.03 -6.00 -16.72
N SER A 75 -17.98 -5.41 -17.45
CA SER A 75 -17.67 -4.44 -18.49
C SER A 75 -17.05 -3.16 -17.95
N GLU A 76 -17.49 -2.67 -16.78
CA GLU A 76 -16.86 -1.53 -16.12
C GLU A 76 -15.48 -1.89 -15.58
N MET A 77 -15.35 -3.10 -15.01
CA MET A 77 -14.06 -3.56 -14.50
C MET A 77 -13.00 -3.66 -15.61
N VAL A 78 -13.36 -4.28 -16.75
CA VAL A 78 -12.43 -4.46 -17.88
C VAL A 78 -12.09 -3.13 -18.57
N ASN A 79 -13.06 -2.22 -18.71
CA ASN A 79 -12.88 -1.03 -19.53
C ASN A 79 -12.46 0.22 -18.73
N ILE A 80 -12.60 0.23 -17.42
CA ILE A 80 -12.37 1.42 -16.58
C ILE A 80 -11.47 1.08 -15.38
N ASP A 81 -11.96 0.30 -14.41
CA ASP A 81 -11.32 0.21 -13.09
C ASP A 81 -9.93 -0.46 -13.15
N VAL A 82 -9.81 -1.56 -13.88
CA VAL A 82 -8.54 -2.29 -14.00
C VAL A 82 -7.51 -1.49 -14.81
N PRO A 83 -7.86 -0.94 -16.00
CA PRO A 83 -6.96 -0.04 -16.72
C PRO A 83 -6.50 1.16 -15.89
N ASP A 84 -7.41 1.85 -15.19
CA ASP A 84 -7.06 3.00 -14.36
C ASP A 84 -6.14 2.61 -13.20
N ALA A 85 -6.31 1.42 -12.62
CA ALA A 85 -5.42 0.90 -11.59
C ALA A 85 -4.01 0.62 -12.13
N ILE A 86 -3.91 0.02 -13.32
CA ILE A 86 -2.63 -0.24 -14.01
C ILE A 86 -1.93 1.08 -14.33
N ASP A 87 -2.66 2.03 -14.89
CA ASP A 87 -2.14 3.36 -15.23
C ASP A 87 -1.66 4.12 -13.98
N CYS A 88 -2.38 4.01 -12.87
CA CYS A 88 -1.95 4.59 -11.60
C CYS A 88 -0.60 4.02 -11.13
N ILE A 89 -0.42 2.70 -11.17
CA ILE A 89 0.84 2.04 -10.79
C ILE A 89 1.96 2.48 -11.75
N ARG A 90 1.71 2.46 -13.05
CA ARG A 90 2.67 2.84 -14.09
C ARG A 90 3.09 4.30 -13.99
N TRP A 91 2.11 5.21 -13.90
CA TRP A 91 2.37 6.64 -13.74
C TRP A 91 3.20 6.95 -12.48
N THR A 92 2.85 6.30 -11.38
CA THR A 92 3.57 6.47 -10.11
C THR A 92 5.00 5.93 -10.21
N ALA A 93 5.21 4.78 -10.84
CA ALA A 93 6.53 4.23 -11.12
C ALA A 93 7.37 5.18 -11.98
N GLU A 94 6.76 5.76 -13.01
CA GLU A 94 7.38 6.75 -13.89
C GLU A 94 7.82 8.02 -13.16
N SER A 95 7.14 8.41 -12.07
CA SER A 95 7.45 9.61 -11.30
C SER A 95 8.66 9.46 -10.36
N ILE A 96 9.11 8.24 -10.06
CA ILE A 96 10.15 7.96 -9.05
C ILE A 96 11.44 8.76 -9.30
N ASP A 97 11.87 8.86 -10.54
CA ASP A 97 13.11 9.56 -10.92
C ASP A 97 12.87 11.01 -11.37
N LYS A 98 11.69 11.57 -11.10
CA LYS A 98 11.29 12.92 -11.50
C LYS A 98 10.96 13.82 -10.31
N ILE A 99 10.97 13.31 -9.09
CA ILE A 99 10.78 14.08 -7.86
C ILE A 99 12.17 14.51 -7.36
N TYR A 100 12.52 15.76 -7.62
CA TYR A 100 13.80 16.33 -7.24
C TYR A 100 13.74 16.96 -5.84
N GLY A 101 14.91 17.05 -5.19
CA GLY A 101 15.11 17.93 -4.06
C GLY A 101 15.21 19.40 -4.52
N GLU A 102 15.18 20.31 -3.55
CA GLU A 102 15.25 21.75 -3.80
C GLU A 102 16.43 22.36 -3.07
N ILE A 103 16.92 23.48 -3.59
CA ILE A 103 17.89 24.35 -2.91
C ILE A 103 17.15 25.59 -2.42
N ALA A 104 17.13 25.80 -1.11
CA ALA A 104 16.46 26.95 -0.52
C ALA A 104 17.32 28.22 -0.67
N PRO A 105 16.73 29.41 -0.85
CA PRO A 105 17.46 30.66 -0.91
C PRO A 105 18.08 30.98 0.46
N THR A 106 19.41 31.15 0.46
CA THR A 106 20.21 31.48 1.65
C THR A 106 21.28 32.54 1.31
N GLY A 107 22.04 33.02 2.29
CA GLY A 107 23.21 33.86 2.06
C GLY A 107 24.32 33.15 1.28
N HIS A 108 25.28 33.91 0.77
CA HIS A 108 26.37 33.37 -0.08
C HIS A 108 27.28 32.35 0.63
N ASP A 109 27.27 32.32 1.94
CA ASP A 109 28.10 31.47 2.79
C ASP A 109 27.38 30.16 3.24
N THR A 110 26.11 29.98 2.85
CA THR A 110 25.27 28.88 3.34
C THR A 110 24.59 28.17 2.18
N LEU A 111 24.61 26.84 2.18
CA LEU A 111 23.84 25.98 1.28
C LEU A 111 22.78 25.21 2.08
N ALA A 112 21.51 25.43 1.80
CA ALA A 112 20.40 24.69 2.39
C ALA A 112 19.69 23.86 1.31
N MET A 113 19.54 22.56 1.55
CA MET A 113 18.90 21.63 0.62
C MET A 113 17.66 21.01 1.25
N ILE A 114 16.60 20.85 0.47
CA ILE A 114 15.40 20.11 0.81
C ILE A 114 15.49 18.72 0.18
N HIS A 115 15.52 17.69 1.00
CA HIS A 115 15.63 16.31 0.55
C HIS A 115 14.36 15.53 0.93
N HIS A 116 13.74 14.88 -0.06
CA HIS A 116 12.59 14.01 0.16
C HIS A 116 13.04 12.63 0.64
N GLN A 117 12.47 12.15 1.74
CA GLN A 117 12.75 10.82 2.30
C GLN A 117 11.47 10.05 2.56
N PRO A 118 11.49 8.71 2.46
CA PRO A 118 10.36 7.88 2.87
C PRO A 118 10.09 8.04 4.38
N VAL A 119 8.81 8.01 4.75
CA VAL A 119 8.38 8.25 6.15
C VAL A 119 8.45 7.01 7.02
N GLY A 120 8.51 5.81 6.44
CA GLY A 120 8.57 4.56 7.18
C GLY A 120 7.48 3.56 6.80
N VAL A 121 6.66 3.14 7.76
CA VAL A 121 5.54 2.24 7.54
C VAL A 121 4.26 3.05 7.31
N VAL A 122 3.61 2.81 6.18
CA VAL A 122 2.33 3.41 5.81
C VAL A 122 1.23 2.38 6.02
N GLY A 123 0.28 2.68 6.89
CA GLY A 123 -0.99 1.96 6.99
C GLY A 123 -1.94 2.45 5.90
N ALA A 124 -2.55 1.55 5.14
CA ALA A 124 -3.55 1.89 4.13
C ALA A 124 -4.86 1.16 4.41
N ILE A 125 -5.99 1.88 4.39
CA ILE A 125 -7.33 1.30 4.58
C ILE A 125 -8.19 1.72 3.40
N THR A 126 -8.75 0.74 2.68
CA THR A 126 -9.52 0.96 1.45
C THR A 126 -10.96 0.48 1.55
N PRO A 127 -11.90 1.13 0.83
CA PRO A 127 -13.30 0.75 0.79
C PRO A 127 -13.53 -0.44 -0.15
N TRP A 128 -14.79 -0.87 -0.25
CA TRP A 128 -15.21 -2.03 -1.03
C TRP A 128 -15.67 -1.70 -2.46
N ASN A 129 -16.00 -0.45 -2.75
CA ASN A 129 -16.71 -0.08 -3.98
C ASN A 129 -15.83 0.13 -5.23
N TYR A 130 -14.53 0.26 -5.06
CA TYR A 130 -13.50 0.29 -6.11
C TYR A 130 -12.25 -0.43 -5.59
N PRO A 131 -12.29 -1.78 -5.44
CA PRO A 131 -11.27 -2.48 -4.67
C PRO A 131 -9.86 -2.26 -5.21
N LEU A 132 -9.58 -2.76 -6.42
CA LEU A 132 -8.25 -2.65 -7.05
C LEU A 132 -7.82 -1.18 -7.23
N LEU A 133 -8.73 -0.32 -7.71
CA LEU A 133 -8.43 1.08 -8.01
C LEU A 133 -8.07 1.86 -6.75
N MET A 134 -8.86 1.74 -5.68
CA MET A 134 -8.58 2.44 -4.41
C MET A 134 -7.33 1.90 -3.70
N VAL A 135 -7.04 0.62 -3.88
CA VAL A 135 -5.78 0.03 -3.41
C VAL A 135 -4.61 0.65 -4.16
N SER A 136 -4.61 0.64 -5.50
CA SER A 136 -3.51 1.19 -6.30
C SER A 136 -3.22 2.66 -5.99
N TRP A 137 -4.24 3.49 -5.83
CA TRP A 137 -4.10 4.92 -5.50
C TRP A 137 -3.43 5.19 -4.16
N LYS A 138 -3.46 4.23 -3.24
CA LYS A 138 -2.83 4.39 -1.92
C LYS A 138 -1.46 3.75 -1.84
N ILE A 139 -1.35 2.51 -2.33
CA ILE A 139 -0.11 1.77 -2.14
C ILE A 139 0.96 2.13 -3.17
N ALA A 140 0.59 2.41 -4.42
CA ALA A 140 1.57 2.70 -5.46
C ALA A 140 2.43 3.94 -5.13
N PRO A 141 1.86 5.12 -4.76
CA PRO A 141 2.69 6.26 -4.38
C PRO A 141 3.50 6.03 -3.09
N ALA A 142 2.94 5.30 -2.12
CA ALA A 142 3.66 4.98 -0.89
C ALA A 142 4.89 4.09 -1.17
N LEU A 143 4.73 3.05 -2.01
CA LEU A 143 5.81 2.15 -2.43
C LEU A 143 6.84 2.87 -3.32
N ALA A 144 6.39 3.69 -4.26
CA ALA A 144 7.26 4.48 -5.12
C ALA A 144 8.16 5.43 -4.32
N ALA A 145 7.65 6.01 -3.24
CA ALA A 145 8.42 6.84 -2.33
C ALA A 145 9.43 6.06 -1.46
N GLY A 146 9.43 4.71 -1.49
CA GLY A 146 10.35 3.87 -0.72
C GLY A 146 9.83 3.45 0.65
N ASN A 147 8.55 3.60 0.94
CA ASN A 147 7.96 3.15 2.18
C ASN A 147 7.64 1.66 2.16
N SER A 148 7.51 1.05 3.36
CA SER A 148 6.79 -0.21 3.53
C SER A 148 5.31 0.06 3.77
N VAL A 149 4.44 -0.84 3.30
CA VAL A 149 2.99 -0.66 3.37
C VAL A 149 2.33 -1.84 4.08
N VAL A 150 1.40 -1.53 4.98
CA VAL A 150 0.45 -2.49 5.55
C VAL A 150 -0.95 -2.09 5.08
N LEU A 151 -1.50 -2.86 4.16
CA LEU A 151 -2.79 -2.62 3.54
C LEU A 151 -3.88 -3.44 4.23
N LYS A 152 -4.94 -2.78 4.67
CA LYS A 152 -6.20 -3.42 5.06
C LYS A 152 -7.28 -3.12 4.00
N PRO A 153 -7.53 -4.02 3.05
CA PRO A 153 -8.66 -3.90 2.14
C PRO A 153 -9.97 -4.08 2.90
N SER A 154 -11.09 -3.72 2.28
CA SER A 154 -12.39 -4.09 2.83
C SER A 154 -12.52 -5.60 2.96
N GLU A 155 -13.14 -6.07 4.03
CA GLU A 155 -13.48 -7.49 4.23
C GLU A 155 -14.48 -8.02 3.17
N LYS A 156 -15.13 -7.11 2.44
CA LYS A 156 -16.11 -7.44 1.40
C LYS A 156 -15.50 -7.64 0.02
N SER A 157 -14.26 -7.18 -0.18
CA SER A 157 -13.59 -7.22 -1.49
C SER A 157 -12.08 -7.28 -1.32
N PRO A 158 -11.54 -8.36 -0.75
CA PRO A 158 -10.11 -8.47 -0.48
C PRO A 158 -9.31 -9.15 -1.61
N LEU A 159 -9.97 -9.88 -2.54
CA LEU A 159 -9.29 -10.83 -3.40
C LEU A 159 -8.30 -10.17 -4.36
N SER A 160 -8.69 -9.08 -5.01
CA SER A 160 -7.79 -8.36 -5.90
C SER A 160 -6.57 -7.76 -5.17
N ALA A 161 -6.75 -7.31 -3.92
CA ALA A 161 -5.65 -6.79 -3.11
C ALA A 161 -4.62 -7.88 -2.75
N LEU A 162 -5.09 -9.10 -2.45
CA LEU A 162 -4.23 -10.26 -2.19
C LEU A 162 -3.44 -10.63 -3.45
N ARG A 163 -4.14 -10.78 -4.58
CA ARG A 163 -3.50 -11.11 -5.86
C ARG A 163 -2.49 -10.05 -6.30
N LEU A 164 -2.79 -8.79 -6.05
CA LEU A 164 -1.90 -7.67 -6.35
C LEU A 164 -0.57 -7.76 -5.57
N ALA A 165 -0.62 -8.21 -4.30
CA ALA A 165 0.56 -8.41 -3.48
C ALA A 165 1.41 -9.61 -3.95
N GLU A 166 0.79 -10.70 -4.41
CA GLU A 166 1.51 -11.83 -5.00
C GLU A 166 2.30 -11.40 -6.24
N LEU A 167 1.66 -10.65 -7.14
CA LEU A 167 2.33 -10.11 -8.34
C LEU A 167 3.43 -9.09 -8.00
N ALA A 168 3.32 -8.37 -6.88
CA ALA A 168 4.39 -7.48 -6.44
C ALA A 168 5.67 -8.26 -6.08
N VAL A 169 5.53 -9.40 -5.40
CA VAL A 169 6.67 -10.29 -5.10
C VAL A 169 7.24 -10.89 -6.39
N GLU A 170 6.39 -11.34 -7.31
CA GLU A 170 6.81 -11.85 -8.63
C GLU A 170 7.57 -10.79 -9.45
N ALA A 171 7.16 -9.54 -9.34
CA ALA A 171 7.85 -8.41 -9.97
C ALA A 171 9.26 -8.16 -9.40
N GLY A 172 9.58 -8.75 -8.24
CA GLY A 172 10.86 -8.56 -7.56
C GLY A 172 10.79 -7.55 -6.40
N MET A 173 9.61 -7.17 -5.95
CA MET A 173 9.46 -6.37 -4.73
C MET A 173 9.88 -7.24 -3.53
N PRO A 174 10.78 -6.76 -2.64
CA PRO A 174 11.21 -7.55 -1.50
C PRO A 174 10.04 -7.92 -0.58
N ALA A 175 10.04 -9.16 -0.08
CA ALA A 175 9.03 -9.63 0.86
C ALA A 175 8.96 -8.71 2.10
N GLY A 176 7.75 -8.38 2.55
CA GLY A 176 7.51 -7.50 3.68
C GLY A 176 7.44 -6.00 3.34
N VAL A 177 7.78 -5.59 2.11
CA VAL A 177 7.55 -4.21 1.64
C VAL A 177 6.05 -3.91 1.51
N LEU A 178 5.28 -4.86 0.98
CA LEU A 178 3.82 -4.82 0.93
C LEU A 178 3.23 -5.99 1.72
N ASN A 179 2.43 -5.67 2.73
CA ASN A 179 1.71 -6.63 3.57
C ASN A 179 0.22 -6.39 3.43
N VAL A 180 -0.57 -7.40 3.09
CA VAL A 180 -2.03 -7.29 2.94
C VAL A 180 -2.73 -8.08 4.02
N LEU A 181 -3.62 -7.42 4.78
CA LEU A 181 -4.32 -7.96 5.93
C LEU A 181 -5.84 -7.79 5.75
N PRO A 182 -6.53 -8.75 5.12
CA PRO A 182 -7.99 -8.77 5.12
C PRO A 182 -8.54 -8.85 6.55
N GLY A 183 -9.49 -7.99 6.90
CA GLY A 183 -10.06 -8.00 8.25
C GLY A 183 -11.08 -6.89 8.46
N PHE A 184 -11.83 -7.00 9.55
CA PHE A 184 -12.87 -6.02 9.87
C PHE A 184 -12.27 -4.67 10.31
N GLY A 185 -13.01 -3.60 9.96
CA GLY A 185 -12.62 -2.23 10.31
C GLY A 185 -12.45 -2.01 11.80
N HIS A 186 -13.36 -2.61 12.62
CA HIS A 186 -13.36 -2.46 14.10
C HIS A 186 -12.28 -3.30 14.82
N THR A 187 -11.67 -4.26 14.13
CA THR A 187 -10.55 -5.08 14.66
C THR A 187 -9.24 -4.69 14.01
N ALA A 188 -8.94 -5.20 12.80
CA ALA A 188 -7.69 -4.94 12.10
C ALA A 188 -7.51 -3.45 11.75
N GLY A 189 -8.58 -2.77 11.30
CA GLY A 189 -8.52 -1.33 10.98
C GLY A 189 -8.22 -0.47 12.20
N LYS A 190 -8.89 -0.74 13.33
CA LYS A 190 -8.63 -0.05 14.62
C LYS A 190 -7.20 -0.33 15.11
N ALA A 191 -6.76 -1.59 15.08
CA ALA A 191 -5.41 -1.96 15.50
C ALA A 191 -4.33 -1.26 14.67
N LEU A 192 -4.51 -1.20 13.32
CA LEU A 192 -3.59 -0.50 12.43
C LEU A 192 -3.56 1.02 12.72
N ALA A 193 -4.71 1.62 12.96
CA ALA A 193 -4.80 3.05 13.26
C ALA A 193 -4.19 3.42 14.62
N LEU A 194 -4.29 2.56 15.62
CA LEU A 194 -3.69 2.75 16.95
C LEU A 194 -2.20 2.39 17.02
N HIS A 195 -1.66 1.69 16.00
CA HIS A 195 -0.31 1.14 16.11
C HIS A 195 0.78 2.21 16.14
N MET A 196 1.64 2.19 17.14
CA MET A 196 2.67 3.21 17.38
C MET A 196 3.76 3.26 16.30
N ASP A 197 4.03 2.13 15.62
CA ASP A 197 5.05 2.02 14.56
C ASP A 197 4.51 2.28 13.13
N VAL A 198 3.24 2.69 13.00
CA VAL A 198 2.70 3.21 11.74
C VAL A 198 2.91 4.72 11.69
N ASN A 199 3.60 5.21 10.67
CA ASN A 199 3.98 6.62 10.55
C ASN A 199 2.90 7.48 9.88
N VAL A 200 2.17 6.91 8.92
CA VAL A 200 1.10 7.57 8.16
C VAL A 200 -0.05 6.59 7.98
N LEU A 201 -1.28 7.10 8.02
CA LEU A 201 -2.49 6.33 7.75
C LEU A 201 -3.23 6.91 6.54
N ALA A 202 -3.17 6.22 5.41
CA ALA A 202 -3.92 6.58 4.21
C ALA A 202 -5.30 5.90 4.23
N PHE A 203 -6.37 6.67 4.12
CA PHE A 203 -7.74 6.18 4.21
C PHE A 203 -8.62 6.68 3.06
N THR A 204 -9.49 5.82 2.57
CA THR A 204 -10.68 6.19 1.79
C THR A 204 -11.89 5.45 2.35
N GLY A 205 -12.97 6.20 2.58
CA GLY A 205 -14.22 5.66 3.13
C GLY A 205 -15.15 6.75 3.62
N SER A 206 -16.07 6.43 4.52
CA SER A 206 -17.04 7.38 5.04
C SER A 206 -16.43 8.40 6.02
N THR A 207 -16.98 9.61 6.05
CA THR A 207 -16.59 10.67 6.99
C THR A 207 -16.66 10.21 8.45
N ARG A 208 -17.66 9.38 8.80
CA ARG A 208 -17.79 8.81 10.14
C ARG A 208 -16.56 7.96 10.53
N VAL A 209 -16.10 7.09 9.62
CA VAL A 209 -14.91 6.27 9.87
C VAL A 209 -13.65 7.13 9.88
N ALA A 210 -13.54 8.14 9.01
CA ALA A 210 -12.44 9.10 9.04
C ALA A 210 -12.30 9.77 10.42
N GLY A 211 -13.41 10.25 11.00
CA GLY A 211 -13.42 10.84 12.34
C GLY A 211 -12.93 9.88 13.44
N MET A 212 -13.33 8.60 13.36
CA MET A 212 -12.84 7.56 14.27
C MET A 212 -11.31 7.34 14.13
N LEU A 213 -10.82 7.28 12.89
CA LEU A 213 -9.38 7.08 12.63
C LEU A 213 -8.55 8.27 13.10
N MET A 214 -9.04 9.50 12.96
CA MET A 214 -8.41 10.70 13.53
C MET A 214 -8.34 10.62 15.06
N GLY A 215 -9.42 10.15 15.72
CA GLY A 215 -9.42 9.87 17.17
C GLY A 215 -8.32 8.88 17.53
N TYR A 216 -8.24 7.73 16.86
CA TYR A 216 -7.20 6.72 17.09
C TYR A 216 -5.77 7.24 16.82
N ALA A 217 -5.60 8.10 15.82
CA ALA A 217 -4.31 8.75 15.58
C ALA A 217 -3.92 9.64 16.77
N GLY A 218 -4.87 10.41 17.32
CA GLY A 218 -4.67 11.24 18.52
C GLY A 218 -4.39 10.43 19.79
N GLU A 219 -5.02 9.26 19.94
CA GLU A 219 -4.79 8.32 21.06
C GLU A 219 -3.45 7.58 20.97
N SER A 220 -2.76 7.65 19.83
CA SER A 220 -1.50 6.93 19.60
C SER A 220 -0.32 7.90 19.40
N ASN A 221 0.29 7.90 18.23
CA ASN A 221 1.51 8.66 17.92
C ASN A 221 1.26 9.93 17.08
N MET A 222 0.03 10.42 17.01
CA MET A 222 -0.37 11.60 16.21
C MET A 222 -0.03 11.45 14.71
N LYS A 223 -0.08 10.24 14.17
CA LYS A 223 0.18 9.99 12.74
C LYS A 223 -0.79 10.76 11.84
N ARG A 224 -0.30 11.17 10.69
CA ARG A 224 -1.09 11.86 9.65
C ARG A 224 -1.91 10.87 8.85
#